data_40b6db1f2b98fe0f1b9de127dfb6e3ba
#
_entry.id   40b6db1f2b98fe0f1b9de127dfb6e3ba
#
_cell.length_a   1.000
_cell.length_b   1.000
_cell.length_c   1.000
_cell.angle_alpha   90.00
_cell.angle_beta   90.00
_cell.angle_gamma   90.00
#
_symmetry.space_group_name_H-M   'P 1'
#
loop_
_entity.id
_entity.type
_entity.pdbx_description
1 polymer ?
#
loop_
_entity_poly.entity_id
_entity_poly.type
_entity_poly.pdbx_seq_one_letter_code
_entity_poly.pdbx_strand_id
1 'polypeptide(L)'
;MRRKFQLTVPETLVAKARDLATRIMREHPDRLRHLAAVAERAEALSVTVPATMVDTLVASGWLHDIGYAPALRQTGFHPLDGATYLRGEGWPDPVCALVAHHSGSRFVARIRGLHGPLLEFEFVEDAPSDVLTAADNTAGQDGSLVTISERLREKLHRHGPDWPGARANPERDDYIRTAAGRVAQRLASMGRADAYLNV
;
A
#
# COMPACT_ATOMS: atom_id res chain seq x y z
N MET A 1 31.63 -35.98 -16.80
CA MET A 1 30.36 -35.49 -16.23
C MET A 1 30.45 -33.97 -16.06
N ARG A 2 29.84 -33.17 -16.99
CA ARG A 2 29.84 -31.69 -16.91
C ARG A 2 28.65 -31.26 -16.05
N ARG A 3 28.91 -30.76 -14.84
CA ARG A 3 27.86 -30.07 -14.04
C ARG A 3 27.47 -28.82 -14.78
N LYS A 4 26.21 -28.76 -15.27
CA LYS A 4 25.58 -27.50 -15.76
C LYS A 4 25.44 -26.58 -14.55
N PHE A 5 26.25 -25.54 -14.50
CA PHE A 5 25.99 -24.39 -13.63
C PHE A 5 24.71 -23.71 -14.15
N GLN A 6 23.62 -23.94 -13.47
CA GLN A 6 22.39 -23.20 -13.69
C GLN A 6 22.57 -21.87 -12.98
N LEU A 7 22.85 -20.80 -13.74
CA LEU A 7 22.82 -19.42 -13.23
C LEU A 7 21.36 -19.11 -12.85
N THR A 8 21.04 -19.21 -11.57
CA THR A 8 19.78 -18.69 -11.05
C THR A 8 19.87 -17.18 -11.07
N VAL A 9 19.03 -16.52 -11.88
CA VAL A 9 18.85 -15.07 -11.82
C VAL A 9 18.33 -14.74 -10.41
N PRO A 10 18.93 -13.78 -9.68
CA PRO A 10 18.43 -13.41 -8.37
C PRO A 10 16.97 -12.98 -8.48
N GLU A 11 16.14 -13.48 -7.59
CA GLU A 11 14.74 -13.11 -7.52
C GLU A 11 14.60 -11.61 -7.22
N THR A 12 13.78 -10.89 -8.01
CA THR A 12 13.58 -9.45 -7.83
C THR A 12 12.78 -9.16 -6.54
N LEU A 13 12.93 -7.95 -6.00
CA LEU A 13 12.17 -7.51 -4.82
C LEU A 13 10.66 -7.64 -5.04
N VAL A 14 10.18 -7.27 -6.23
CA VAL A 14 8.77 -7.38 -6.63
C VAL A 14 8.31 -8.84 -6.69
N ALA A 15 9.12 -9.75 -7.25
CA ALA A 15 8.79 -11.17 -7.30
C ALA A 15 8.66 -11.77 -5.89
N LYS A 16 9.61 -11.46 -5.01
CA LYS A 16 9.56 -11.88 -3.59
C LYS A 16 8.31 -11.36 -2.88
N ALA A 17 7.95 -10.09 -3.12
CA ALA A 17 6.77 -9.48 -2.52
C ALA A 17 5.48 -10.17 -2.96
N ARG A 18 5.33 -10.42 -4.28
CA ARG A 18 4.20 -11.15 -4.84
C ARG A 18 4.09 -12.56 -4.26
N ASP A 19 5.19 -13.30 -4.20
CA ASP A 19 5.19 -14.68 -3.71
C ASP A 19 4.88 -14.73 -2.21
N LEU A 20 5.38 -13.78 -1.41
CA LEU A 20 5.03 -13.64 0.00
C LEU A 20 3.54 -13.32 0.18
N ALA A 21 3.02 -12.32 -0.54
CA ALA A 21 1.60 -11.94 -0.49
C ALA A 21 0.69 -13.11 -0.87
N THR A 22 1.02 -13.83 -1.94
CA THR A 22 0.27 -15.01 -2.41
C THR A 22 0.24 -16.11 -1.36
N ARG A 23 1.36 -16.38 -0.70
CA ARG A 23 1.46 -17.39 0.35
C ARG A 23 0.67 -17.01 1.59
N ILE A 24 0.79 -15.76 2.06
CA ILE A 24 0.14 -15.28 3.29
C ILE A 24 -1.37 -15.14 3.09
N MET A 25 -1.81 -14.64 1.92
CA MET A 25 -3.21 -14.38 1.60
C MET A 25 -3.91 -15.54 0.90
N ARG A 26 -3.33 -16.72 0.87
CA ARG A 26 -3.89 -17.91 0.16
C ARG A 26 -5.36 -18.17 0.53
N GLU A 27 -5.74 -17.98 1.78
CA GLU A 27 -7.10 -18.22 2.28
C GLU A 27 -7.99 -16.97 2.21
N HIS A 28 -7.49 -15.87 1.63
CA HIS A 28 -8.17 -14.58 1.50
C HIS A 28 -8.14 -14.09 0.04
N PRO A 29 -8.79 -14.79 -0.90
CA PRO A 29 -8.65 -14.52 -2.34
C PRO A 29 -9.07 -13.09 -2.74
N ASP A 30 -10.09 -12.52 -2.09
CA ASP A 30 -10.53 -11.15 -2.36
C ASP A 30 -9.44 -10.13 -1.98
N ARG A 31 -8.80 -10.35 -0.83
CA ARG A 31 -7.69 -9.51 -0.39
C ARG A 31 -6.48 -9.65 -1.32
N LEU A 32 -6.18 -10.87 -1.76
CA LEU A 32 -5.09 -11.10 -2.72
C LEU A 32 -5.35 -10.39 -4.06
N ARG A 33 -6.60 -10.39 -4.55
CA ARG A 33 -6.97 -9.62 -5.76
C ARG A 33 -6.74 -8.12 -5.57
N HIS A 34 -7.12 -7.60 -4.41
CA HIS A 34 -6.88 -6.19 -4.09
C HIS A 34 -5.37 -5.87 -4.04
N LEU A 35 -4.55 -6.69 -3.40
CA LEU A 35 -3.08 -6.51 -3.38
C LEU A 35 -2.49 -6.49 -4.79
N ALA A 36 -2.91 -7.41 -5.65
CA ALA A 36 -2.48 -7.46 -7.04
C ALA A 36 -2.87 -6.16 -7.79
N ALA A 37 -4.13 -5.74 -7.66
CA ALA A 37 -4.61 -4.52 -8.30
C ALA A 37 -3.87 -3.25 -7.80
N VAL A 38 -3.56 -3.16 -6.50
CA VAL A 38 -2.78 -2.05 -5.95
C VAL A 38 -1.35 -2.07 -6.47
N ALA A 39 -0.71 -3.24 -6.58
CA ALA A 39 0.63 -3.35 -7.16
C ALA A 39 0.66 -2.96 -8.63
N GLU A 40 -0.28 -3.43 -9.44
CA GLU A 40 -0.44 -3.05 -10.85
C GLU A 40 -0.70 -1.55 -11.00
N ARG A 41 -1.54 -1.00 -10.14
CA ARG A 41 -1.84 0.43 -10.13
C ARG A 41 -0.62 1.27 -9.73
N ALA A 42 0.14 0.83 -8.73
CA ALA A 42 1.39 1.45 -8.32
C ALA A 42 2.42 1.43 -9.45
N GLU A 43 2.54 0.33 -10.19
CA GLU A 43 3.39 0.21 -11.36
C GLU A 43 2.96 1.19 -12.47
N ALA A 44 1.67 1.27 -12.79
CA ALA A 44 1.15 2.20 -13.80
C ALA A 44 1.43 3.67 -13.46
N LEU A 45 1.43 4.04 -12.17
CA LEU A 45 1.70 5.38 -11.67
C LEU A 45 3.21 5.63 -11.39
N SER A 46 4.04 4.60 -11.46
CA SER A 46 5.46 4.65 -11.09
C SER A 46 6.31 5.63 -11.91
N VAL A 47 5.83 6.05 -13.07
CA VAL A 47 6.45 7.10 -13.90
C VAL A 47 6.58 8.44 -13.15
N THR A 48 5.84 8.61 -12.04
CA THR A 48 5.83 9.83 -11.22
C THR A 48 6.77 9.73 -10.00
N VAL A 49 7.54 8.64 -9.87
CA VAL A 49 8.52 8.45 -8.79
C VAL A 49 9.94 8.29 -9.35
N PRO A 50 10.98 8.47 -8.53
CA PRO A 50 12.35 8.17 -8.93
C PRO A 50 12.50 6.71 -9.36
N ALA A 51 13.22 6.42 -10.44
CA ALA A 51 13.40 5.07 -10.98
C ALA A 51 13.97 4.08 -9.93
N THR A 52 14.80 4.55 -9.00
CA THR A 52 15.38 3.77 -7.91
C THR A 52 14.35 3.31 -6.87
N MET A 53 13.16 3.91 -6.85
CA MET A 53 12.08 3.61 -5.90
C MET A 53 10.95 2.75 -6.50
N VAL A 54 10.99 2.46 -7.80
CA VAL A 54 9.91 1.73 -8.49
C VAL A 54 9.71 0.35 -7.89
N ASP A 55 10.77 -0.45 -7.75
CA ASP A 55 10.67 -1.80 -7.19
C ASP A 55 10.18 -1.78 -5.73
N THR A 56 10.65 -0.82 -4.93
CA THR A 56 10.19 -0.60 -3.55
C THR A 56 8.69 -0.28 -3.50
N LEU A 57 8.24 0.63 -4.35
CA LEU A 57 6.84 1.02 -4.46
C LEU A 57 5.94 -0.15 -4.84
N VAL A 58 6.29 -0.88 -5.92
CA VAL A 58 5.48 -2.00 -6.42
C VAL A 58 5.46 -3.16 -5.42
N ALA A 59 6.61 -3.46 -4.79
CA ALA A 59 6.68 -4.45 -3.71
C ALA A 59 5.79 -4.04 -2.52
N SER A 60 5.78 -2.76 -2.14
CA SER A 60 4.89 -2.24 -1.09
C SER A 60 3.41 -2.34 -1.48
N GLY A 61 3.06 -2.19 -2.76
CA GLY A 61 1.71 -2.46 -3.28
C GLY A 61 1.25 -3.89 -3.01
N TRP A 62 2.11 -4.88 -3.27
CA TRP A 62 1.85 -6.28 -2.95
C TRP A 62 1.72 -6.57 -1.46
N LEU A 63 2.35 -5.77 -0.59
CA LEU A 63 2.53 -6.10 0.83
C LEU A 63 1.73 -5.21 1.79
N HIS A 64 1.12 -4.09 1.32
CA HIS A 64 0.53 -3.08 2.21
C HIS A 64 -0.53 -3.62 3.17
N ASP A 65 -1.30 -4.60 2.75
CA ASP A 65 -2.42 -5.16 3.50
C ASP A 65 -2.18 -6.57 4.07
N ILE A 66 -0.93 -7.12 4.02
CA ILE A 66 -0.65 -8.48 4.52
C ILE A 66 -0.94 -8.64 6.02
N GLY A 67 -0.89 -7.56 6.80
CA GLY A 67 -1.22 -7.57 8.23
C GLY A 67 -2.68 -7.89 8.55
N TYR A 68 -3.56 -8.02 7.56
CA TYR A 68 -4.89 -8.58 7.75
C TYR A 68 -4.88 -10.11 7.97
N ALA A 69 -3.80 -10.79 7.59
CA ALA A 69 -3.68 -12.23 7.80
C ALA A 69 -3.74 -12.56 9.30
N PRO A 70 -4.58 -13.50 9.73
CA PRO A 70 -4.73 -13.85 11.16
C PRO A 70 -3.41 -14.23 11.83
N ALA A 71 -2.50 -14.89 11.09
CA ALA A 71 -1.19 -15.31 11.59
C ALA A 71 -0.23 -14.14 11.90
N LEU A 72 -0.48 -12.95 11.33
CA LEU A 72 0.36 -11.76 11.55
C LEU A 72 -0.23 -10.79 12.59
N ARG A 73 -1.46 -11.05 13.05
CA ARG A 73 -2.18 -10.14 13.94
C ARG A 73 -1.56 -10.11 15.35
N GLN A 74 -1.02 -8.94 15.72
CA GLN A 74 -0.50 -8.65 17.05
C GLN A 74 -1.32 -7.53 17.72
N THR A 75 -1.47 -6.40 17.04
CA THR A 75 -2.22 -5.24 17.54
C THR A 75 -3.64 -5.18 16.97
N GLY A 76 -3.90 -5.94 15.91
CA GLY A 76 -5.12 -5.86 15.11
C GLY A 76 -5.19 -4.59 14.26
N PHE A 77 -4.05 -3.91 14.06
CA PHE A 77 -3.90 -2.77 13.18
C PHE A 77 -2.97 -3.18 12.01
N HIS A 78 -3.58 -3.59 10.89
CA HIS A 78 -2.87 -4.24 9.80
C HIS A 78 -1.66 -3.48 9.26
N PRO A 79 -1.62 -2.11 9.19
CA PRO A 79 -0.42 -1.43 8.73
C PRO A 79 0.78 -1.68 9.64
N LEU A 80 0.55 -1.63 10.96
CA LEU A 80 1.58 -1.89 11.96
C LEU A 80 1.96 -3.37 12.01
N ASP A 81 0.96 -4.26 12.04
CA ASP A 81 1.19 -5.71 12.12
C ASP A 81 1.96 -6.22 10.89
N GLY A 82 1.59 -5.75 9.68
CA GLY A 82 2.29 -6.08 8.44
C GLY A 82 3.72 -5.55 8.40
N ALA A 83 3.93 -4.28 8.74
CA ALA A 83 5.25 -3.66 8.76
C ALA A 83 6.18 -4.31 9.79
N THR A 84 5.66 -4.64 10.98
CA THR A 84 6.42 -5.32 12.03
C THR A 84 6.87 -6.71 11.58
N TYR A 85 5.98 -7.47 10.94
CA TYR A 85 6.32 -8.76 10.36
C TYR A 85 7.41 -8.62 9.29
N LEU A 86 7.25 -7.71 8.33
CA LEU A 86 8.23 -7.50 7.25
C LEU A 86 9.61 -7.12 7.80
N ARG A 87 9.68 -6.23 8.78
CA ARG A 87 10.94 -5.86 9.44
C ARG A 87 11.58 -7.06 10.12
N GLY A 88 10.80 -7.90 10.79
CA GLY A 88 11.27 -9.13 11.41
C GLY A 88 11.83 -10.16 10.42
N GLU A 89 11.30 -10.18 9.20
CA GLU A 89 11.76 -11.03 8.10
C GLU A 89 12.91 -10.40 7.28
N GLY A 90 13.44 -9.24 7.69
CA GLY A 90 14.57 -8.57 7.04
C GLY A 90 14.25 -7.88 5.72
N TRP A 91 12.99 -7.45 5.52
CA TRP A 91 12.63 -6.63 4.36
C TRP A 91 13.25 -5.23 4.45
N PRO A 92 13.53 -4.58 3.30
CA PRO A 92 14.10 -3.23 3.28
C PRO A 92 13.25 -2.23 4.07
N ASP A 93 13.89 -1.38 4.87
CA ASP A 93 13.22 -0.37 5.69
C ASP A 93 12.24 0.51 4.89
N PRO A 94 12.55 0.95 3.64
CA PRO A 94 11.60 1.73 2.84
C PRO A 94 10.30 0.97 2.51
N VAL A 95 10.36 -0.35 2.31
CA VAL A 95 9.15 -1.18 2.11
C VAL A 95 8.35 -1.23 3.41
N CYS A 96 9.00 -1.50 4.55
CA CYS A 96 8.35 -1.55 5.86
C CYS A 96 7.69 -0.21 6.21
N ALA A 97 8.36 0.91 5.91
CA ALA A 97 7.86 2.26 6.14
C ALA A 97 6.62 2.58 5.27
N LEU A 98 6.67 2.27 3.98
CA LEU A 98 5.51 2.45 3.09
C LEU A 98 4.33 1.59 3.54
N VAL A 99 4.55 0.34 3.94
CA VAL A 99 3.50 -0.54 4.48
C VAL A 99 2.93 0.02 5.79
N ALA A 100 3.77 0.50 6.71
CA ALA A 100 3.32 1.07 7.98
C ALA A 100 2.43 2.32 7.78
N HIS A 101 2.78 3.14 6.81
CA HIS A 101 2.18 4.48 6.65
C HIS A 101 1.19 4.63 5.50
N HIS A 102 0.88 3.53 4.77
CA HIS A 102 -0.04 3.61 3.62
C HIS A 102 -1.40 4.20 3.99
N SER A 103 -2.01 4.90 3.04
CA SER A 103 -3.39 5.41 3.11
C SER A 103 -3.72 6.19 4.40
N GLY A 104 -2.73 6.93 4.92
CA GLY A 104 -2.95 7.76 6.11
C GLY A 104 -3.18 6.96 7.40
N SER A 105 -2.57 5.78 7.53
CA SER A 105 -2.67 4.92 8.71
C SER A 105 -2.35 5.66 10.02
N ARG A 106 -1.45 6.68 10.00
CA ARG A 106 -1.08 7.49 11.16
C ARG A 106 -2.26 8.17 11.85
N PHE A 107 -3.29 8.57 11.09
CA PHE A 107 -4.50 9.19 11.65
C PHE A 107 -5.31 8.18 12.45
N VAL A 108 -5.44 6.95 11.93
CA VAL A 108 -6.13 5.85 12.62
C VAL A 108 -5.31 5.37 13.83
N ALA A 109 -3.98 5.31 13.71
CA ALA A 109 -3.08 4.91 14.80
C ALA A 109 -3.21 5.84 16.02
N ARG A 110 -3.37 7.15 15.81
CA ARG A 110 -3.62 8.13 16.91
C ARG A 110 -4.89 7.78 17.68
N ILE A 111 -5.98 7.50 16.98
CA ILE A 111 -7.27 7.16 17.60
C ILE A 111 -7.17 5.82 18.35
N ARG A 112 -6.37 4.89 17.87
CA ARG A 112 -6.19 3.57 18.47
C ARG A 112 -5.13 3.50 19.57
N GLY A 113 -4.43 4.62 19.86
CA GLY A 113 -3.32 4.63 20.83
C GLY A 113 -2.06 3.90 20.33
N LEU A 114 -1.93 3.68 19.00
CA LEU A 114 -0.82 2.96 18.36
C LEU A 114 0.16 3.89 17.65
N HIS A 115 0.08 5.20 17.91
CA HIS A 115 0.93 6.19 17.26
C HIS A 115 2.42 5.98 17.61
N GLY A 116 2.74 5.74 18.90
CA GLY A 116 4.11 5.50 19.34
C GLY A 116 4.79 4.33 18.59
N PRO A 117 4.22 3.12 18.61
CA PRO A 117 4.75 1.99 17.84
C PRO A 117 4.86 2.27 16.33
N LEU A 118 3.93 3.05 15.74
CA LEU A 118 3.99 3.38 14.33
C LEU A 118 5.18 4.30 13.99
N LEU A 119 5.60 5.18 14.90
CA LEU A 119 6.76 6.07 14.75
C LEU A 119 8.11 5.33 14.68
N GLU A 120 8.16 4.04 15.02
CA GLU A 120 9.35 3.22 14.80
C GLU A 120 9.64 2.99 13.31
N PHE A 121 8.68 3.24 12.44
CA PHE A 121 8.83 3.26 10.99
C PHE A 121 8.88 4.70 10.51
N GLU A 122 9.93 5.06 9.77
CA GLU A 122 10.10 6.43 9.28
C GLU A 122 8.95 6.79 8.32
N PHE A 123 8.27 7.91 8.58
CA PHE A 123 7.29 8.45 7.64
C PHE A 123 7.93 9.54 6.79
N VAL A 124 7.93 9.30 5.47
CA VAL A 124 8.36 10.31 4.48
C VAL A 124 7.17 10.65 3.60
N GLU A 125 6.82 11.94 3.54
CA GLU A 125 5.78 12.44 2.63
C GLU A 125 6.42 12.77 1.28
N ASP A 126 6.54 11.73 0.44
CA ASP A 126 7.24 11.77 -0.84
C ASP A 126 6.42 11.17 -1.98
N ALA A 127 7.00 11.12 -3.18
CA ALA A 127 6.33 10.59 -4.35
C ALA A 127 5.93 9.10 -4.22
N PRO A 128 6.78 8.18 -3.70
CA PRO A 128 6.37 6.80 -3.42
C PRO A 128 5.19 6.69 -2.44
N SER A 129 5.19 7.45 -1.36
CA SER A 129 4.10 7.49 -0.38
C SER A 129 2.78 7.98 -1.00
N ASP A 130 2.85 9.04 -1.82
CA ASP A 130 1.70 9.56 -2.56
C ASP A 130 1.13 8.51 -3.51
N VAL A 131 2.01 7.84 -4.29
CA VAL A 131 1.58 6.87 -5.30
C VAL A 131 0.98 5.64 -4.62
N LEU A 132 1.57 5.10 -3.55
CA LEU A 132 0.97 3.97 -2.83
C LEU A 132 -0.39 4.33 -2.26
N THR A 133 -0.54 5.53 -1.69
CA THR A 133 -1.82 6.04 -1.19
C THR A 133 -2.85 6.16 -2.30
N ALA A 134 -2.47 6.72 -3.46
CA ALA A 134 -3.35 6.84 -4.61
C ALA A 134 -3.73 5.47 -5.18
N ALA A 135 -2.78 4.55 -5.29
CA ALA A 135 -3.00 3.19 -5.81
C ALA A 135 -4.00 2.40 -4.95
N ASP A 136 -3.83 2.34 -3.62
CA ASP A 136 -4.79 1.67 -2.72
C ASP A 136 -6.19 2.29 -2.79
N ASN A 137 -6.26 3.61 -2.97
CA ASN A 137 -7.55 4.31 -2.97
C ASN A 137 -8.16 4.46 -4.38
N THR A 138 -7.55 3.92 -5.41
CA THR A 138 -8.12 3.78 -6.76
C THR A 138 -8.26 2.32 -7.21
N ALA A 139 -7.93 1.35 -6.35
CA ALA A 139 -8.18 -0.07 -6.55
C ALA A 139 -9.36 -0.53 -5.68
N GLY A 140 -10.40 -1.09 -6.28
CA GLY A 140 -11.52 -1.72 -5.60
C GLY A 140 -11.13 -3.03 -4.90
N GLN A 141 -12.03 -3.59 -4.10
CA GLN A 141 -11.80 -4.88 -3.44
C GLN A 141 -11.76 -6.05 -4.42
N ASP A 142 -12.49 -5.95 -5.51
CA ASP A 142 -12.56 -6.94 -6.58
C ASP A 142 -11.43 -6.78 -7.62
N GLY A 143 -10.57 -5.77 -7.42
CA GLY A 143 -9.48 -5.41 -8.34
C GLY A 143 -9.89 -4.43 -9.45
N SER A 144 -11.14 -3.98 -9.49
CA SER A 144 -11.58 -2.95 -10.44
C SER A 144 -10.96 -1.58 -10.11
N LEU A 145 -10.84 -0.71 -11.13
CA LEU A 145 -10.47 0.68 -10.89
C LEU A 145 -11.71 1.48 -10.45
N VAL A 146 -11.52 2.29 -9.42
CA VAL A 146 -12.56 3.18 -8.85
C VAL A 146 -11.98 4.57 -8.62
N THR A 147 -12.84 5.58 -8.55
CA THR A 147 -12.40 6.92 -8.13
C THR A 147 -12.13 6.98 -6.62
N ILE A 148 -11.30 7.92 -6.19
CA ILE A 148 -11.04 8.18 -4.75
C ILE A 148 -12.37 8.35 -3.98
N SER A 149 -13.30 9.13 -4.53
CA SER A 149 -14.60 9.41 -3.89
C SER A 149 -15.47 8.16 -3.77
N GLU A 150 -15.49 7.28 -4.76
CA GLU A 150 -16.18 5.99 -4.69
C GLU A 150 -15.57 5.09 -3.63
N ARG A 151 -14.23 5.00 -3.60
CA ARG A 151 -13.50 4.16 -2.64
C ARG A 151 -13.72 4.59 -1.19
N LEU A 152 -13.66 5.89 -0.91
CA LEU A 152 -13.89 6.41 0.44
C LEU A 152 -15.33 6.14 0.91
N ARG A 153 -16.31 6.30 0.01
CA ARG A 153 -17.73 6.01 0.28
C ARG A 153 -17.96 4.52 0.52
N GLU A 154 -17.34 3.65 -0.25
CA GLU A 154 -17.40 2.19 -0.10
C GLU A 154 -16.79 1.75 1.25
N LYS A 155 -15.62 2.28 1.63
CA LYS A 155 -14.99 2.01 2.93
C LYS A 155 -15.91 2.42 4.10
N LEU A 156 -16.54 3.58 4.03
CA LEU A 156 -17.49 4.04 5.06
C LEU A 156 -18.74 3.15 5.14
N HIS A 157 -19.32 2.78 4.00
CA HIS A 157 -20.49 1.90 3.94
C HIS A 157 -20.19 0.51 4.56
N ARG A 158 -19.05 -0.06 4.25
CA ARG A 158 -18.64 -1.40 4.72
C ARG A 158 -18.34 -1.48 6.21
N HIS A 159 -17.69 -0.46 6.76
CA HIS A 159 -17.20 -0.48 8.14
C HIS A 159 -18.11 0.27 9.12
N GLY A 160 -19.02 1.10 8.61
CA GLY A 160 -19.91 1.93 9.42
C GLY A 160 -19.24 3.18 10.00
N PRO A 161 -20.07 4.12 10.55
CA PRO A 161 -19.58 5.40 11.04
C PRO A 161 -18.75 5.30 12.34
N ASP A 162 -18.90 4.24 13.11
CA ASP A 162 -18.19 4.05 14.39
C ASP A 162 -16.81 3.40 14.24
N TRP A 163 -16.45 2.98 13.03
CA TRP A 163 -15.15 2.42 12.76
C TRP A 163 -14.03 3.45 13.00
N PRO A 164 -12.88 3.05 13.61
CA PRO A 164 -11.79 3.98 13.88
C PRO A 164 -11.30 4.77 12.67
N GLY A 165 -11.37 4.18 11.47
CA GLY A 165 -11.07 4.87 10.22
C GLY A 165 -12.06 5.98 9.89
N ALA A 166 -13.37 5.77 10.14
CA ALA A 166 -14.39 6.81 9.96
C ALA A 166 -14.19 7.98 10.94
N ARG A 167 -13.74 7.68 12.18
CA ARG A 167 -13.40 8.71 13.17
C ARG A 167 -12.12 9.49 12.83
N ALA A 168 -11.23 8.91 12.03
CA ALA A 168 -10.02 9.56 11.53
C ALA A 168 -10.30 10.50 10.35
N ASN A 169 -11.47 10.36 9.70
CA ASN A 169 -11.99 11.34 8.75
C ASN A 169 -12.42 12.61 9.52
N PRO A 170 -12.25 13.84 9.04
CA PRO A 170 -11.90 14.21 7.67
C PRO A 170 -10.38 14.27 7.37
N GLU A 171 -9.50 14.37 8.38
CA GLU A 171 -8.05 14.59 8.15
C GLU A 171 -7.42 13.52 7.25
N ARG A 172 -7.84 12.25 7.42
CA ARG A 172 -7.36 11.14 6.60
C ARG A 172 -7.82 11.26 5.14
N ASP A 173 -9.07 11.64 4.91
CA ASP A 173 -9.62 11.78 3.56
C ASP A 173 -8.98 12.96 2.82
N ASP A 174 -8.73 14.07 3.51
CA ASP A 174 -8.00 15.21 2.99
C ASP A 174 -6.56 14.81 2.61
N TYR A 175 -5.89 14.04 3.45
CA TYR A 175 -4.57 13.51 3.14
C TYR A 175 -4.59 12.63 1.88
N ILE A 176 -5.54 11.69 1.77
CA ILE A 176 -5.66 10.79 0.62
C ILE A 176 -5.91 11.59 -0.66
N ARG A 177 -6.83 12.57 -0.63
CA ARG A 177 -7.10 13.45 -1.77
C ARG A 177 -5.90 14.30 -2.15
N THR A 178 -5.20 14.85 -1.17
CA THR A 178 -4.00 15.64 -1.39
C THR A 178 -2.89 14.80 -2.04
N ALA A 179 -2.64 13.60 -1.55
CA ALA A 179 -1.67 12.68 -2.14
C ALA A 179 -2.02 12.33 -3.60
N ALA A 180 -3.29 11.99 -3.88
CA ALA A 180 -3.76 11.72 -5.24
C ALA A 180 -3.63 12.96 -6.14
N GLY A 181 -3.94 14.15 -5.64
CA GLY A 181 -3.78 15.42 -6.35
C GLY A 181 -2.32 15.68 -6.74
N ARG A 182 -1.36 15.38 -5.85
CA ARG A 182 0.08 15.50 -6.17
C ARG A 182 0.51 14.50 -7.25
N VAL A 183 -0.03 13.28 -7.25
CA VAL A 183 0.22 12.30 -8.33
C VAL A 183 -0.35 12.82 -9.65
N ALA A 184 -1.59 13.31 -9.65
CA ALA A 184 -2.24 13.87 -10.85
C ALA A 184 -1.45 15.07 -11.42
N GLN A 185 -0.94 15.96 -10.55
CA GLN A 185 -0.10 17.10 -10.98
C GLN A 185 1.21 16.63 -11.62
N ARG A 186 1.88 15.61 -11.04
CA ARG A 186 3.11 15.04 -11.65
C ARG A 186 2.82 14.42 -13.02
N LEU A 187 1.69 13.69 -13.17
CA LEU A 187 1.27 13.18 -14.48
C LEU A 187 0.99 14.31 -15.48
N ALA A 188 0.26 15.35 -15.06
CA ALA A 188 -0.08 16.49 -15.91
C ALA A 188 1.19 17.23 -16.43
N SER A 189 2.21 17.35 -15.58
CA SER A 189 3.50 17.93 -16.00
C SER A 189 4.22 17.12 -17.09
N MET A 190 3.86 15.84 -17.24
CA MET A 190 4.33 14.93 -18.28
C MET A 190 3.38 14.84 -19.50
N GLY A 191 2.33 15.68 -19.54
CA GLY A 191 1.28 15.62 -20.57
C GLY A 191 0.36 14.41 -20.45
N ARG A 192 0.25 13.80 -19.27
CA ARG A 192 -0.59 12.62 -18.99
C ARG A 192 -1.74 12.97 -18.05
N ALA A 193 -2.82 12.23 -18.16
CA ALA A 193 -3.97 12.36 -17.26
C ALA A 193 -4.43 10.98 -16.79
N ASP A 194 -5.11 10.96 -15.64
CA ASP A 194 -5.67 9.74 -15.08
C ASP A 194 -7.04 10.07 -14.46
N ALA A 195 -8.11 9.48 -15.01
CA ALA A 195 -9.49 9.79 -14.64
C ALA A 195 -9.85 9.34 -13.21
N TYR A 196 -9.15 8.35 -12.66
CA TYR A 196 -9.42 7.81 -11.32
C TYR A 196 -8.80 8.66 -10.20
N LEU A 197 -7.84 9.54 -10.53
CA LEU A 197 -7.21 10.47 -9.60
C LEU A 197 -7.99 11.78 -9.43
N ASN A 198 -9.12 11.92 -10.10
CA ASN A 198 -10.00 13.08 -9.93
C ASN A 198 -10.57 13.08 -8.49
N VAL A 199 -10.31 14.15 -7.75
CA VAL A 199 -10.65 14.39 -6.34
C VAL A 199 -11.72 15.44 -6.18
#